data_ed080d4f1fe0742eeb6642bdb1e117c3
#
_entry.id   ed080d4f1fe0742eeb6642bdb1e117c3
#
_cell.length_a   1.000
_cell.length_b   1.000
_cell.length_c   1.000
_cell.angle_alpha   90.00
_cell.angle_beta   90.00
_cell.angle_gamma   90.00
#
_symmetry.space_group_name_H-M   'P 1'
#
loop_
_entity.id
_entity.type
_entity.pdbx_description
1 polymer ?
#
loop_
_entity_poly.entity_id
_entity_poly.type
_entity_poly.pdbx_seq_one_letter_code
_entity_poly.pdbx_strand_id
1 'polypeptide(L)'
;MHVLGELVLQYRGIAPNDPRLDPYYALAEEMDIPVGIHTGIGPPGTPYDSCCPHFRVTLGNPILLEEVLVRHPQLRIYMMHGGAPYLQETKAILSVYPQVYVDLATINWILPQEEFHSYLRELIHAGICPGCVR
;
A
#
# COMPACT_ATOMS: atom_id res chain seq x y z
N MET A 1 -7.55 -16.77 -8.47
CA MET A 1 -7.61 -15.40 -7.90
C MET A 1 -6.76 -14.52 -8.80
N HIS A 2 -7.30 -13.44 -9.32
CA HIS A 2 -6.56 -12.48 -10.13
C HIS A 2 -6.32 -11.24 -9.29
N VAL A 3 -5.14 -10.60 -9.42
CA VAL A 3 -4.78 -9.34 -8.76
C VAL A 3 -4.24 -8.41 -9.83
N LEU A 4 -4.68 -7.17 -9.84
CA LEU A 4 -4.08 -6.12 -10.66
C LEU A 4 -2.91 -5.52 -9.87
N GLY A 5 -1.70 -5.77 -10.26
CA GLY A 5 -0.50 -5.21 -9.60
C GLY A 5 0.71 -6.13 -9.78
N GLU A 6 1.84 -5.70 -9.31
CA GLU A 6 2.16 -4.57 -8.40
C GLU A 6 2.16 -3.24 -9.18
N LEU A 7 1.38 -2.24 -8.73
CA LEU A 7 1.40 -0.91 -9.31
C LEU A 7 2.50 -0.07 -8.62
N VAL A 8 3.59 0.14 -9.31
CA VAL A 8 4.77 0.90 -8.82
C VAL A 8 4.68 2.39 -9.16
N LEU A 9 3.57 3.01 -8.82
CA LEU A 9 3.20 4.38 -9.23
C LEU A 9 4.23 5.44 -8.81
N GLN A 10 4.71 5.35 -7.58
CA GLN A 10 5.70 6.29 -7.04
C GLN A 10 7.03 6.33 -7.82
N TYR A 11 7.40 5.22 -8.49
CA TYR A 11 8.59 5.17 -9.35
C TYR A 11 8.43 6.01 -10.62
N ARG A 12 7.18 6.28 -11.00
CA ARG A 12 6.81 7.13 -12.14
C ARG A 12 6.41 8.54 -11.74
N GLY A 13 6.52 8.89 -10.44
CA GLY A 13 6.10 10.18 -9.92
C GLY A 13 4.57 10.35 -9.93
N ILE A 14 3.82 9.26 -9.87
CA ILE A 14 2.36 9.25 -9.87
C ILE A 14 1.87 8.94 -8.46
N ALA A 15 0.97 9.76 -7.94
CA ALA A 15 0.30 9.49 -6.69
C ALA A 15 -0.76 8.37 -6.87
N PRO A 16 -0.98 7.51 -5.88
CA PRO A 16 -2.04 6.51 -5.98
C PRO A 16 -3.44 7.10 -6.14
N ASN A 17 -3.68 8.31 -5.64
CA ASN A 17 -4.93 9.03 -5.77
C ASN A 17 -5.02 9.93 -7.03
N ASP A 18 -4.12 9.77 -7.99
CA ASP A 18 -4.15 10.53 -9.25
C ASP A 18 -5.46 10.22 -10.01
N PRO A 19 -6.25 11.24 -10.41
CA PRO A 19 -7.54 11.02 -11.08
C PRO A 19 -7.47 10.23 -12.37
N ARG A 20 -6.31 10.18 -13.01
CA ARG A 20 -6.10 9.37 -14.24
C ARG A 20 -6.20 7.88 -13.99
N LEU A 21 -6.08 7.45 -12.72
CA LEU A 21 -6.18 6.05 -12.31
C LEU A 21 -7.62 5.62 -12.00
N ASP A 22 -8.55 6.56 -11.79
CA ASP A 22 -9.93 6.26 -11.42
C ASP A 22 -10.64 5.29 -12.37
N PRO A 23 -10.49 5.36 -13.70
CA PRO A 23 -11.14 4.38 -14.59
C PRO A 23 -10.65 2.94 -14.37
N TYR A 24 -9.39 2.77 -13.97
CA TYR A 24 -8.81 1.44 -13.67
C TYR A 24 -9.28 0.92 -12.32
N TYR A 25 -9.39 1.80 -11.32
CA TYR A 25 -9.93 1.44 -10.01
C TYR A 25 -11.41 1.08 -10.09
N ALA A 26 -12.21 1.86 -10.84
CA ALA A 26 -13.62 1.57 -11.06
C ALA A 26 -13.81 0.20 -11.74
N LEU A 27 -13.01 -0.10 -12.75
CA LEU A 27 -13.07 -1.39 -13.42
C LEU A 27 -12.66 -2.55 -12.50
N ALA A 28 -11.59 -2.37 -11.71
CA ALA A 28 -11.14 -3.37 -10.74
C ALA A 28 -12.20 -3.61 -9.65
N GLU A 29 -12.84 -2.56 -9.17
CA GLU A 29 -13.96 -2.62 -8.23
C GLU A 29 -15.15 -3.39 -8.81
N GLU A 30 -15.60 -3.04 -10.02
CA GLU A 30 -16.71 -3.71 -10.73
C GLU A 30 -16.44 -5.21 -10.95
N MET A 31 -15.21 -5.56 -11.30
CA MET A 31 -14.79 -6.93 -11.53
C MET A 31 -14.41 -7.70 -10.26
N ASP A 32 -14.49 -7.09 -9.09
CA ASP A 32 -14.00 -7.64 -7.81
C ASP A 32 -12.54 -8.14 -7.89
N ILE A 33 -11.68 -7.38 -8.57
CA ILE A 33 -10.25 -7.67 -8.70
C ILE A 33 -9.48 -6.81 -7.70
N PRO A 34 -8.76 -7.40 -6.73
CA PRO A 34 -7.93 -6.64 -5.81
C PRO A 34 -6.78 -5.93 -6.54
N VAL A 35 -6.44 -4.73 -6.07
CA VAL A 35 -5.34 -3.93 -6.62
C VAL A 35 -4.17 -3.91 -5.64
N GLY A 36 -3.00 -4.38 -6.09
CA GLY A 36 -1.75 -4.30 -5.34
C GLY A 36 -1.02 -3.00 -5.65
N ILE A 37 -0.81 -2.16 -4.63
CA ILE A 37 -0.14 -0.86 -4.77
C ILE A 37 1.16 -0.88 -3.96
N HIS A 38 2.27 -0.58 -4.63
CA HIS A 38 3.55 -0.39 -3.95
C HIS A 38 3.44 0.77 -2.97
N THR A 39 3.74 0.51 -1.70
CA THR A 39 3.78 1.51 -0.63
C THR A 39 5.14 1.47 0.07
N GLY A 40 5.42 2.51 0.88
CA GLY A 40 6.69 2.60 1.57
C GLY A 40 7.80 3.23 0.74
N ILE A 41 9.02 2.77 0.98
CA ILE A 41 10.22 3.31 0.33
C ILE A 41 10.72 2.39 -0.79
N GLY A 42 11.53 2.95 -1.67
CA GLY A 42 12.31 2.18 -2.65
C GLY A 42 13.75 1.92 -2.18
N PRO A 43 14.53 1.18 -2.96
CA PRO A 43 15.95 0.98 -2.70
C PRO A 43 16.73 2.28 -2.57
N PRO A 44 17.85 2.29 -1.82
CA PRO A 44 18.73 3.45 -1.75
C PRO A 44 19.19 3.90 -3.14
N GLY A 45 19.15 5.21 -3.40
CA GLY A 45 19.57 5.78 -4.68
C GLY A 45 18.52 5.79 -5.79
N THR A 46 17.35 5.20 -5.59
CA THR A 46 16.28 5.12 -6.60
C THR A 46 16.01 6.44 -7.36
N PRO A 47 15.95 7.63 -6.74
CA PRO A 47 15.67 8.88 -7.47
C PRO A 47 16.78 9.31 -8.44
N TYR A 48 17.98 8.73 -8.28
CA TYR A 48 19.15 9.04 -9.09
C TYR A 48 19.42 7.99 -10.17
N ASP A 49 18.65 6.90 -10.16
CA ASP A 49 18.72 5.88 -11.18
C ASP A 49 18.00 6.33 -12.47
N SER A 50 18.56 5.99 -13.61
CA SER A 50 18.00 6.31 -14.92
C SER A 50 16.61 5.70 -15.16
N CYS A 51 16.25 4.62 -14.49
CA CYS A 51 14.91 4.03 -14.57
C CYS A 51 13.84 4.91 -13.94
N CYS A 52 14.19 5.67 -12.90
CA CYS A 52 13.23 6.14 -11.94
C CYS A 52 13.47 7.61 -11.48
N PRO A 53 13.78 8.55 -12.39
CA PRO A 53 14.14 9.93 -12.02
C PRO A 53 12.96 10.70 -11.39
N HIS A 54 11.75 10.19 -11.57
CA HIS A 54 10.53 10.77 -11.00
C HIS A 54 10.10 10.14 -9.66
N PHE A 55 10.88 9.18 -9.15
CA PHE A 55 10.59 8.57 -7.86
C PHE A 55 10.49 9.60 -6.75
N ARG A 56 9.45 9.48 -5.91
CA ARG A 56 9.28 10.30 -4.71
C ARG A 56 8.81 9.42 -3.57
N VAL A 57 9.57 9.45 -2.46
CA VAL A 57 9.25 8.68 -1.24
C VAL A 57 7.85 9.00 -0.73
N THR A 58 7.47 10.27 -0.75
CA THR A 58 6.15 10.72 -0.27
C THR A 58 4.97 10.10 -1.01
N LEU A 59 5.16 9.71 -2.28
CA LEU A 59 4.11 9.07 -3.08
C LEU A 59 3.87 7.59 -2.70
N GLY A 60 4.74 7.01 -1.86
CA GLY A 60 4.54 5.70 -1.26
C GLY A 60 3.86 5.75 0.11
N ASN A 61 3.43 6.93 0.57
CA ASN A 61 2.74 7.04 1.86
C ASN A 61 1.33 6.46 1.76
N PRO A 62 0.98 5.45 2.59
CA PRO A 62 -0.33 4.81 2.60
C PRO A 62 -1.51 5.76 2.77
N ILE A 63 -1.33 6.90 3.42
CA ILE A 63 -2.42 7.88 3.61
C ILE A 63 -3.01 8.39 2.28
N LEU A 64 -2.24 8.36 1.20
CA LEU A 64 -2.70 8.74 -0.13
C LEU A 64 -3.75 7.79 -0.71
N LEU A 65 -3.93 6.60 -0.11
CA LEU A 65 -4.97 5.65 -0.50
C LEU A 65 -6.36 6.07 -0.02
N GLU A 66 -6.45 6.96 0.97
CA GLU A 66 -7.72 7.38 1.55
C GLU A 66 -8.69 7.89 0.49
N GLU A 67 -8.26 8.81 -0.36
CA GLU A 67 -9.10 9.37 -1.42
C GLU A 67 -9.56 8.32 -2.45
N VAL A 68 -8.73 7.31 -2.71
CA VAL A 68 -9.12 6.18 -3.58
C VAL A 68 -10.21 5.35 -2.93
N LEU A 69 -10.04 5.03 -1.64
CA LEU A 69 -10.97 4.20 -0.87
C LEU A 69 -12.33 4.89 -0.64
N VAL A 70 -12.32 6.24 -0.55
CA VAL A 70 -13.56 7.04 -0.46
C VAL A 70 -14.32 7.02 -1.79
N ARG A 71 -13.60 7.15 -2.92
CA ARG A 71 -14.24 7.14 -4.25
C ARG A 71 -14.66 5.73 -4.69
N HIS A 72 -13.96 4.69 -4.22
CA HIS A 72 -14.15 3.30 -4.59
C HIS A 72 -14.34 2.42 -3.34
N PRO A 73 -15.51 2.51 -2.66
CA PRO A 73 -15.70 1.91 -1.35
C PRO A 73 -15.73 0.37 -1.34
N GLN A 74 -15.90 -0.28 -2.48
CA GLN A 74 -15.85 -1.74 -2.60
C GLN A 74 -14.50 -2.24 -3.13
N LEU A 75 -13.60 -1.34 -3.53
CA LEU A 75 -12.30 -1.71 -4.06
C LEU A 75 -11.42 -2.34 -2.97
N ARG A 76 -10.95 -3.55 -3.23
CA ARG A 76 -9.97 -4.20 -2.36
C ARG A 76 -8.57 -3.76 -2.73
N ILE A 77 -7.82 -3.25 -1.75
CA ILE A 77 -6.43 -2.81 -1.96
C ILE A 77 -5.48 -3.66 -1.12
N TYR A 78 -4.38 -4.08 -1.74
CA TYR A 78 -3.21 -4.61 -1.06
C TYR A 78 -2.16 -3.52 -0.97
N MET A 79 -1.89 -3.05 0.25
CA MET A 79 -0.72 -2.22 0.53
C MET A 79 0.51 -3.12 0.57
N MET A 80 1.33 -3.05 -0.45
CA MET A 80 2.53 -3.89 -0.54
C MET A 80 3.63 -3.35 0.37
N HIS A 81 4.48 -4.24 0.86
CA HIS A 81 5.61 -3.95 1.74
C HIS A 81 5.23 -3.33 3.10
N GLY A 82 4.01 -3.61 3.57
CA GLY A 82 3.53 -3.14 4.87
C GLY A 82 3.45 -1.63 5.04
N GLY A 83 3.65 -0.86 3.97
CA GLY A 83 3.75 0.60 4.05
C GLY A 83 5.01 1.11 4.75
N ALA A 84 5.99 0.25 5.06
CA ALA A 84 7.18 0.63 5.82
C ALA A 84 7.97 1.78 5.14
N PRO A 85 8.38 2.83 5.88
CA PRO A 85 8.34 2.99 7.34
C PRO A 85 7.10 3.75 7.87
N TYR A 86 6.06 3.98 7.09
CA TYR A 86 4.86 4.76 7.44
C TYR A 86 3.90 3.98 8.33
N LEU A 87 4.40 3.51 9.49
CA LEU A 87 3.62 2.64 10.39
C LEU A 87 2.31 3.29 10.86
N GLN A 88 2.34 4.56 11.22
CA GLN A 88 1.15 5.23 11.78
C GLN A 88 0.06 5.43 10.72
N GLU A 89 0.46 5.81 9.52
CA GLU A 89 -0.43 5.96 8.37
C GLU A 89 -1.00 4.62 7.92
N THR A 90 -0.17 3.56 7.90
CA THR A 90 -0.61 2.19 7.63
C THR A 90 -1.65 1.74 8.65
N LYS A 91 -1.41 1.98 9.94
CA LYS A 91 -2.35 1.67 11.02
C LYS A 91 -3.67 2.44 10.85
N ALA A 92 -3.59 3.73 10.52
CA ALA A 92 -4.77 4.56 10.31
C ALA A 92 -5.67 3.99 9.19
N ILE A 93 -5.07 3.68 8.03
CA ILE A 93 -5.80 3.11 6.90
C ILE A 93 -6.41 1.75 7.24
N LEU A 94 -5.65 0.84 7.85
CA LEU A 94 -6.14 -0.49 8.24
C LEU A 94 -7.28 -0.44 9.28
N SER A 95 -7.25 0.55 10.17
CA SER A 95 -8.26 0.69 11.21
C SER A 95 -9.61 1.20 10.69
N VAL A 96 -9.60 1.95 9.60
CA VAL A 96 -10.80 2.62 9.05
C VAL A 96 -11.37 1.87 7.86
N TYR A 97 -10.52 1.27 7.02
CA TYR A 97 -10.90 0.70 5.72
C TYR A 97 -10.78 -0.83 5.72
N PRO A 98 -11.86 -1.58 6.01
CA PRO A 98 -11.82 -3.03 6.17
C PRO A 98 -11.54 -3.80 4.87
N GLN A 99 -11.65 -3.13 3.71
CA GLN A 99 -11.33 -3.69 2.40
C GLN A 99 -9.84 -3.61 2.05
N VAL A 100 -9.01 -3.06 2.95
CA VAL A 100 -7.56 -2.95 2.77
C VAL A 100 -6.84 -4.11 3.44
N TYR A 101 -5.90 -4.67 2.73
CA TYR A 101 -5.01 -5.73 3.18
C TYR A 101 -3.57 -5.26 3.12
N VAL A 102 -2.71 -5.89 3.88
CA VAL A 102 -1.28 -5.59 3.89
C VAL A 102 -0.47 -6.82 3.49
N ASP A 103 0.51 -6.63 2.65
CA ASP A 103 1.53 -7.59 2.29
C ASP A 103 2.84 -7.23 3.02
N LEU A 104 3.53 -8.21 3.53
CA LEU A 104 4.77 -8.03 4.28
C LEU A 104 6.01 -8.48 3.49
N ALA A 105 5.84 -8.80 2.20
CA ALA A 105 6.96 -9.15 1.35
C ALA A 105 8.02 -8.04 1.35
N THR A 106 9.25 -8.39 1.13
CA THR A 106 10.40 -7.49 1.11
C THR A 106 10.82 -7.02 2.50
N ILE A 107 9.92 -6.43 3.31
CA ILE A 107 10.29 -5.92 4.63
C ILE A 107 10.70 -7.03 5.60
N ASN A 108 10.22 -8.24 5.41
CA ASN A 108 10.56 -9.40 6.23
C ASN A 108 12.04 -9.85 6.12
N TRP A 109 12.76 -9.37 5.10
CA TRP A 109 14.18 -9.68 4.92
C TRP A 109 15.07 -8.44 4.76
N ILE A 110 14.48 -7.24 4.56
CA ILE A 110 15.21 -5.97 4.55
C ILE A 110 15.41 -5.44 5.99
N LEU A 111 14.37 -5.51 6.82
CA LEU A 111 14.44 -5.03 8.18
C LEU A 111 15.21 -6.01 9.09
N PRO A 112 15.96 -5.53 10.09
CA PRO A 112 16.44 -6.38 11.17
C PRO A 112 15.27 -7.15 11.79
N GLN A 113 15.51 -8.40 12.20
CA GLN A 113 14.46 -9.31 12.67
C GLN A 113 13.63 -8.71 13.83
N GLU A 114 14.29 -8.05 14.77
CA GLU A 114 13.60 -7.42 15.92
C GLU A 114 12.71 -6.26 15.47
N GLU A 115 13.19 -5.45 14.53
CA GLU A 115 12.43 -4.33 13.96
C GLU A 115 11.23 -4.86 13.18
N PHE A 116 11.41 -5.87 12.33
CA PHE A 116 10.32 -6.52 11.62
C PHE A 116 9.25 -7.07 12.57
N HIS A 117 9.67 -7.79 13.63
CA HIS A 117 8.74 -8.33 14.61
C HIS A 117 8.01 -7.23 15.40
N SER A 118 8.70 -6.12 15.69
CA SER A 118 8.06 -4.96 16.33
C SER A 118 7.02 -4.33 15.41
N TYR A 119 7.38 -4.10 14.15
CA TYR A 119 6.48 -3.57 13.12
C TYR A 119 5.24 -4.45 12.96
N LEU A 120 5.44 -5.76 12.85
CA LEU A 120 4.35 -6.72 12.71
C LEU A 120 3.40 -6.70 13.92
N ARG A 121 3.93 -6.67 15.15
CA ARG A 121 3.10 -6.57 16.36
C ARG A 121 2.23 -5.33 16.34
N GLU A 122 2.78 -4.18 15.95
CA GLU A 122 2.04 -2.92 15.85
C GLU A 122 0.91 -3.01 14.83
N LEU A 123 1.14 -3.62 13.67
CA LEU A 123 0.09 -3.83 12.66
C LEU A 123 -1.02 -4.75 13.18
N ILE A 124 -0.65 -5.85 13.85
CA ILE A 124 -1.61 -6.80 14.43
C ILE A 124 -2.49 -6.10 15.47
N HIS A 125 -1.90 -5.27 16.34
CA HIS A 125 -2.65 -4.57 17.37
C HIS A 125 -3.56 -3.46 16.82
N ALA A 126 -3.22 -2.87 15.67
CA ALA A 126 -3.96 -1.76 15.09
C ALA A 126 -5.15 -2.16 14.21
N GLY A 127 -5.04 -3.26 13.50
CA GLY A 127 -5.97 -3.54 12.40
C GLY A 127 -6.68 -4.88 12.47
N ILE A 128 -6.27 -5.78 13.36
CA ILE A 128 -6.91 -7.07 13.46
C ILE A 128 -7.80 -7.08 14.71
N CYS A 129 -8.99 -6.53 14.57
CA CYS A 129 -10.08 -6.93 15.45
C CYS A 129 -10.22 -8.46 15.37
N PRO A 130 -10.20 -9.21 16.50
CA PRO A 130 -10.31 -10.67 16.48
C PRO A 130 -11.57 -11.23 15.78
N GLY A 131 -12.49 -10.37 15.38
CA GLY A 131 -13.69 -10.70 14.60
C GLY A 131 -13.68 -10.23 13.14
N CYS A 132 -12.60 -9.58 12.67
CA CYS A 132 -12.51 -9.00 11.32
C CYS A 132 -11.63 -9.83 10.36
N VAL A 133 -11.17 -10.99 10.78
CA VAL A 133 -10.55 -11.95 9.87
C VAL A 133 -11.66 -12.66 9.11
N ARG A 134 -11.92 -12.22 7.91
CA ARG A 134 -12.77 -12.95 6.95
C ARG A 134 -11.91 -13.66 5.93
#